data_3af922d169267fc8f675d2dd7a140db7
#
_entry.id   3af922d169267fc8f675d2dd7a140db7
#
_cell.length_a   1.000
_cell.length_b   1.000
_cell.length_c   1.000
_cell.angle_alpha   90.00
_cell.angle_beta   90.00
_cell.angle_gamma   90.00
#
_symmetry.space_group_name_H-M   'P 1'
#
loop_
_entity.id
_entity.type
_entity.pdbx_description
1 polymer ?
#
loop_
_entity_poly.entity_id
_entity_poly.type
_entity_poly.pdbx_seq_one_letter_code
_entity_poly.pdbx_strand_id
1 'polypeptide(L)'
;MELAAVWLHHTRDGRECQVLPILCGSFARFTSGLADAGEDKRINQIVTILRKHMQRRRTVVVAAADLAHVGPAFGGPPVDLAGRCELQESDAELIDHICNGDAEGFLGAIKQVEDRNNVCGVSPIYLALKTLGGASGRFVAYDRCPADEQGTSLVSICGVVFGGNDPD
;
A
#
# COMPACT_ATOMS: atom_id res chain seq x y z
N MET A 1 -12.41 -3.24 2.88
CA MET A 1 -12.37 -2.88 4.33
C MET A 1 -12.96 -3.98 5.23
N GLU A 2 -14.00 -4.69 4.83
CA GLU A 2 -14.63 -5.73 5.64
C GLU A 2 -13.65 -6.84 6.06
N LEU A 3 -12.91 -7.43 5.12
CA LEU A 3 -11.92 -8.46 5.41
C LEU A 3 -10.87 -7.99 6.42
N ALA A 4 -10.35 -6.77 6.28
CA ALA A 4 -9.40 -6.21 7.23
C ALA A 4 -9.99 -6.07 8.63
N ALA A 5 -11.27 -5.71 8.75
CA ALA A 5 -11.96 -5.62 10.03
C ALA A 5 -12.18 -7.01 10.67
N VAL A 6 -12.52 -8.03 9.86
CA VAL A 6 -12.64 -9.42 10.32
C VAL A 6 -11.30 -9.95 10.85
N TRP A 7 -10.20 -9.73 10.10
CA TRP A 7 -8.87 -10.12 10.53
C TRP A 7 -8.43 -9.39 11.81
N LEU A 8 -8.72 -8.09 11.91
CA LEU A 8 -8.44 -7.32 13.11
C LEU A 8 -9.17 -7.91 14.33
N HIS A 9 -10.46 -8.24 14.17
CA HIS A 9 -11.24 -8.87 15.24
C HIS A 9 -10.66 -10.22 15.64
N HIS A 10 -10.29 -11.06 14.67
CA HIS A 10 -9.69 -12.36 14.89
C HIS A 10 -8.34 -12.26 15.62
N THR A 11 -7.43 -11.40 15.17
CA THR A 11 -6.08 -11.25 15.77
C THR A 11 -6.12 -10.65 17.17
N ARG A 12 -7.23 -10.00 17.55
CA ARG A 12 -7.44 -9.46 18.89
C ARG A 12 -8.21 -10.39 19.82
N ASP A 13 -8.47 -11.62 19.44
CA ASP A 13 -9.31 -12.57 20.21
C ASP A 13 -10.67 -11.95 20.59
N GLY A 14 -11.30 -11.21 19.70
CA GLY A 14 -12.57 -10.54 19.94
C GLY A 14 -12.54 -9.33 20.89
N ARG A 15 -11.34 -8.89 21.33
CA ARG A 15 -11.25 -7.70 22.20
C ARG A 15 -11.66 -6.45 21.46
N GLU A 16 -12.52 -5.67 22.07
CA GLU A 16 -13.00 -4.42 21.49
C GLU A 16 -11.86 -3.43 21.20
N CYS A 17 -11.95 -2.75 20.06
CA CYS A 17 -11.13 -1.60 19.74
C CYS A 17 -11.95 -0.60 18.90
N GLN A 18 -11.60 0.67 19.03
CA GLN A 18 -12.19 1.68 18.16
C GLN A 18 -11.53 1.59 16.79
N VAL A 19 -12.34 1.51 15.73
CA VAL A 19 -11.89 1.48 14.33
C VAL A 19 -12.39 2.72 13.62
N LEU A 20 -11.50 3.44 12.96
CA LEU A 20 -11.83 4.51 12.04
C LEU A 20 -11.58 4.01 10.60
N PRO A 21 -12.61 3.60 9.87
CA PRO A 21 -12.45 3.18 8.48
C PRO A 21 -12.29 4.41 7.59
N ILE A 22 -11.26 4.39 6.73
CA ILE A 22 -10.97 5.46 5.76
C ILE A 22 -11.00 4.84 4.37
N LEU A 23 -11.95 5.24 3.55
CA LEU A 23 -12.00 4.87 2.14
C LEU A 23 -11.16 5.85 1.33
N CYS A 24 -10.08 5.34 0.73
CA CYS A 24 -9.22 6.12 -0.12
C CYS A 24 -9.76 6.14 -1.56
N GLY A 25 -9.83 7.32 -2.16
CA GLY A 25 -10.23 7.47 -3.56
C GLY A 25 -9.07 7.19 -4.53
N SER A 26 -9.37 7.22 -5.83
CA SER A 26 -8.39 7.01 -6.88
C SER A 26 -7.28 8.07 -6.86
N PHE A 27 -6.04 7.62 -7.07
CA PHE A 27 -4.86 8.44 -7.23
C PHE A 27 -4.45 8.66 -8.70
N ALA A 28 -5.30 8.27 -9.65
CA ALA A 28 -5.01 8.36 -11.10
C ALA A 28 -4.49 9.72 -11.54
N ARG A 29 -5.01 10.84 -11.00
CA ARG A 29 -4.53 12.19 -11.31
C ARG A 29 -3.08 12.45 -10.85
N PHE A 30 -2.62 11.74 -9.84
CA PHE A 30 -1.27 11.85 -9.31
C PHE A 30 -0.32 10.89 -10.01
N THR A 31 -0.73 9.66 -10.28
CA THR A 31 0.07 8.68 -11.04
C THR A 31 0.26 9.09 -12.48
N SER A 32 -0.73 9.77 -13.10
CA SER A 32 -0.61 10.35 -14.45
C SER A 32 0.17 11.67 -14.51
N GLY A 33 0.61 12.21 -13.38
CA GLY A 33 1.35 13.47 -13.35
C GLY A 33 0.53 14.74 -13.54
N LEU A 34 -0.81 14.65 -13.59
CA LEU A 34 -1.70 15.81 -13.72
C LEU A 34 -1.75 16.69 -12.46
N ALA A 35 -1.30 16.17 -11.33
CA ALA A 35 -1.21 16.89 -10.08
C ALA A 35 -0.11 16.31 -9.20
N ASP A 36 0.32 17.07 -8.19
CA ASP A 36 1.25 16.64 -7.16
C ASP A 36 0.49 16.28 -5.88
N ALA A 37 0.67 15.04 -5.39
CA ALA A 37 0.02 14.57 -4.18
C ALA A 37 0.61 15.22 -2.93
N GLY A 38 1.92 15.53 -2.92
CA GLY A 38 2.62 16.20 -1.83
C GLY A 38 2.14 17.64 -1.63
N GLU A 39 1.66 18.30 -2.69
CA GLU A 39 1.13 19.64 -2.65
C GLU A 39 -0.41 19.70 -2.48
N ASP A 40 -1.10 18.56 -2.55
CA ASP A 40 -2.57 18.54 -2.42
C ASP A 40 -3.00 18.92 -0.99
N LYS A 41 -3.70 20.05 -0.89
CA LYS A 41 -4.12 20.61 0.41
C LYS A 41 -5.04 19.67 1.20
N ARG A 42 -5.87 18.87 0.52
CA ARG A 42 -6.80 17.94 1.18
C ARG A 42 -6.04 16.77 1.77
N ILE A 43 -5.08 16.21 1.03
CA ILE A 43 -4.18 15.16 1.53
C ILE A 43 -3.43 15.67 2.77
N ASN A 44 -2.80 16.84 2.67
CA ASN A 44 -2.03 17.41 3.76
C ASN A 44 -2.88 17.73 5.01
N GLN A 45 -4.12 18.17 4.82
CA GLN A 45 -5.07 18.37 5.93
C GLN A 45 -5.43 17.05 6.62
N ILE A 46 -5.77 16.01 5.85
CA ILE A 46 -6.11 14.68 6.39
C ILE A 46 -4.93 14.10 7.16
N VAL A 47 -3.72 14.11 6.59
CA VAL A 47 -2.50 13.64 7.24
C VAL A 47 -2.26 14.39 8.55
N THR A 48 -2.43 15.71 8.56
CA THR A 48 -2.27 16.54 9.76
C THR A 48 -3.26 16.15 10.85
N ILE A 49 -4.53 15.94 10.49
CA ILE A 49 -5.58 15.51 11.43
C ILE A 49 -5.24 14.12 12.00
N LEU A 50 -4.88 13.16 11.17
CA LEU A 50 -4.54 11.81 11.60
C LEU A 50 -3.35 11.81 12.54
N ARG A 51 -2.26 12.49 12.20
CA ARG A 51 -1.08 12.64 13.06
C ARG A 51 -1.42 13.23 14.43
N LYS A 52 -2.26 14.27 14.47
CA LYS A 52 -2.71 14.89 15.72
C LYS A 52 -3.50 13.91 16.61
N HIS A 53 -4.31 13.05 16.00
CA HIS A 53 -5.03 12.01 16.74
C HIS A 53 -4.09 10.91 17.26
N MET A 54 -3.11 10.50 16.47
CA MET A 54 -2.12 9.48 16.86
C MET A 54 -1.25 9.93 18.04
N GLN A 55 -0.92 11.22 18.13
CA GLN A 55 -0.18 11.77 19.28
C GLN A 55 -0.95 11.66 20.62
N ARG A 56 -2.27 11.54 20.57
CA ARG A 56 -3.14 11.54 21.75
C ARG A 56 -3.60 10.16 22.18
N ARG A 57 -3.41 9.14 21.34
CA ARG A 57 -3.92 7.78 21.56
C ARG A 57 -2.94 6.77 21.00
N ARG A 58 -2.86 5.60 21.65
CA ARG A 58 -2.20 4.44 21.04
C ARG A 58 -3.00 4.05 19.79
N THR A 59 -2.41 4.23 18.63
CA THR A 59 -3.07 4.05 17.34
C THR A 59 -2.22 3.15 16.46
N VAL A 60 -2.86 2.24 15.76
CA VAL A 60 -2.28 1.45 14.66
C VAL A 60 -2.90 1.93 13.36
N VAL A 61 -2.07 2.20 12.36
CA VAL A 61 -2.49 2.50 11.00
C VAL A 61 -2.36 1.23 10.17
N VAL A 62 -3.43 0.81 9.51
CA VAL A 62 -3.43 -0.37 8.63
C VAL A 62 -3.75 0.09 7.22
N ALA A 63 -2.78 -0.03 6.30
CA ALA A 63 -3.01 0.06 4.88
C ALA A 63 -3.43 -1.33 4.38
N ALA A 64 -4.74 -1.55 4.26
CA ALA A 64 -5.30 -2.81 3.74
C ALA A 64 -5.42 -2.69 2.21
N ALA A 65 -4.40 -3.15 1.51
CA ALA A 65 -4.24 -2.94 0.07
C ALA A 65 -3.32 -4.01 -0.53
N ASP A 66 -3.48 -4.22 -1.82
CA ASP A 66 -2.58 -5.05 -2.62
C ASP A 66 -1.61 -4.15 -3.40
N LEU A 67 -0.61 -4.76 -4.04
CA LEU A 67 0.28 -4.10 -4.98
C LEU A 67 -0.26 -4.24 -6.42
N ALA A 68 0.46 -4.94 -7.27
CA ALA A 68 0.14 -5.02 -8.69
C ALA A 68 -1.05 -5.94 -9.02
N HIS A 69 -1.75 -5.60 -10.11
CA HIS A 69 -2.82 -6.38 -10.71
C HIS A 69 -2.55 -6.50 -12.20
N VAL A 70 -1.97 -7.62 -12.64
CA VAL A 70 -1.47 -7.80 -13.99
C VAL A 70 -2.04 -9.06 -14.66
N GLY A 71 -2.15 -9.03 -15.98
CA GLY A 71 -2.64 -10.16 -16.78
C GLY A 71 -4.06 -9.97 -17.33
N PRO A 72 -4.59 -10.98 -18.06
CA PRO A 72 -5.88 -10.90 -18.75
C PRO A 72 -7.07 -10.58 -17.86
N ALA A 73 -7.07 -11.06 -16.60
CA ALA A 73 -8.15 -10.73 -15.65
C ALA A 73 -8.24 -9.22 -15.35
N PHE A 74 -7.19 -8.46 -15.63
CA PHE A 74 -7.10 -7.01 -15.42
C PHE A 74 -6.94 -6.22 -16.72
N GLY A 75 -7.22 -6.86 -17.87
CA GLY A 75 -7.16 -6.21 -19.19
C GLY A 75 -5.78 -6.13 -19.82
N GLY A 76 -4.77 -6.74 -19.21
CA GLY A 76 -3.40 -6.82 -19.71
C GLY A 76 -3.11 -8.10 -20.51
N PRO A 77 -1.89 -8.24 -21.06
CA PRO A 77 -1.44 -9.48 -21.70
C PRO A 77 -1.17 -10.57 -20.64
N PRO A 78 -1.17 -11.88 -21.06
CA PRO A 78 -0.75 -12.97 -20.19
C PRO A 78 0.65 -12.75 -19.62
N VAL A 79 0.82 -13.01 -18.33
CA VAL A 79 2.10 -12.85 -17.63
C VAL A 79 2.90 -14.13 -17.75
N ASP A 80 3.93 -14.12 -18.58
CA ASP A 80 4.89 -15.20 -18.74
C ASP A 80 6.00 -15.18 -17.66
N LEU A 81 7.01 -16.05 -17.80
CA LEU A 81 8.10 -16.10 -16.84
C LEU A 81 8.92 -14.80 -16.78
N ALA A 82 9.17 -14.16 -17.92
CA ALA A 82 9.89 -12.90 -17.97
C ALA A 82 9.09 -11.80 -17.28
N GLY A 83 7.80 -11.69 -17.59
CA GLY A 83 6.89 -10.72 -16.95
C GLY A 83 6.78 -10.93 -15.43
N ARG A 84 6.89 -12.17 -14.93
CA ARG A 84 6.94 -12.46 -13.49
C ARG A 84 8.22 -11.95 -12.83
N CYS A 85 9.36 -12.03 -13.53
CA CYS A 85 10.63 -11.47 -13.03
C CYS A 85 10.58 -9.94 -13.00
N GLU A 86 10.12 -9.31 -14.09
CA GLU A 86 9.94 -7.85 -14.16
C GLU A 86 8.99 -7.33 -13.08
N LEU A 87 7.88 -8.05 -12.85
CA LEU A 87 6.93 -7.70 -11.79
C LEU A 87 7.61 -7.76 -10.42
N GLN A 88 8.39 -8.82 -10.16
CA GLN A 88 9.07 -8.97 -8.87
C GLN A 88 10.10 -7.88 -8.62
N GLU A 89 10.84 -7.46 -9.64
CA GLU A 89 11.79 -6.34 -9.55
C GLU A 89 11.08 -5.02 -9.27
N SER A 90 9.99 -4.76 -9.99
CA SER A 90 9.17 -3.56 -9.78
C SER A 90 8.55 -3.52 -8.38
N ASP A 91 8.00 -4.64 -7.90
CA ASP A 91 7.43 -4.71 -6.56
C ASP A 91 8.50 -4.59 -5.46
N ALA A 92 9.71 -5.12 -5.70
CA ALA A 92 10.83 -4.97 -4.77
C ALA A 92 11.21 -3.49 -4.59
N GLU A 93 11.24 -2.70 -5.67
CA GLU A 93 11.48 -1.25 -5.61
C GLU A 93 10.39 -0.55 -4.78
N LEU A 94 9.11 -0.88 -5.01
CA LEU A 94 8.01 -0.32 -4.22
C LEU A 94 8.11 -0.68 -2.75
N ILE A 95 8.46 -1.93 -2.44
CA ILE A 95 8.63 -2.43 -1.06
C ILE A 95 9.80 -1.71 -0.37
N ASP A 96 10.89 -1.45 -1.08
CA ASP A 96 12.02 -0.69 -0.54
C ASP A 96 11.60 0.74 -0.16
N HIS A 97 10.86 1.44 -1.01
CA HIS A 97 10.31 2.74 -0.66
C HIS A 97 9.35 2.67 0.55
N ILE A 98 8.51 1.64 0.60
CA ILE A 98 7.60 1.43 1.74
C ILE A 98 8.43 1.22 3.01
N CYS A 99 9.42 0.33 3.00
CA CYS A 99 10.27 0.05 4.17
C CYS A 99 11.07 1.28 4.63
N ASN A 100 11.46 2.14 3.71
CA ASN A 100 12.14 3.39 4.03
C ASN A 100 11.19 4.52 4.49
N GLY A 101 9.88 4.28 4.53
CA GLY A 101 8.88 5.30 4.87
C GLY A 101 8.79 6.42 3.83
N ASP A 102 9.30 6.18 2.62
CA ASP A 102 9.42 7.14 1.52
C ASP A 102 8.14 7.16 0.66
N ALA A 103 7.17 7.95 1.09
CA ALA A 103 5.91 8.09 0.37
C ALA A 103 6.07 8.69 -1.03
N GLU A 104 6.98 9.65 -1.19
CA GLU A 104 7.18 10.33 -2.47
C GLU A 104 7.92 9.43 -3.46
N GLY A 105 8.94 8.69 -3.01
CA GLY A 105 9.62 7.68 -3.82
C GLY A 105 8.68 6.57 -4.26
N PHE A 106 7.84 6.05 -3.35
CA PHE A 106 6.82 5.07 -3.66
C PHE A 106 5.88 5.54 -4.79
N LEU A 107 5.31 6.74 -4.66
CA LEU A 107 4.44 7.31 -5.69
C LEU A 107 5.21 7.63 -6.97
N GLY A 108 6.46 8.09 -6.84
CA GLY A 108 7.36 8.41 -7.94
C GLY A 108 7.67 7.20 -8.83
N ALA A 109 7.99 6.05 -8.22
CA ALA A 109 8.25 4.80 -8.93
C ALA A 109 7.03 4.33 -9.74
N ILE A 110 5.83 4.41 -9.16
CA ILE A 110 4.57 4.08 -9.86
C ILE A 110 4.31 5.06 -11.03
N LYS A 111 4.52 6.36 -10.78
CA LYS A 111 4.34 7.41 -11.79
C LYS A 111 5.30 7.26 -12.97
N GLN A 112 6.55 6.88 -12.71
CA GLN A 112 7.59 6.71 -13.73
C GLN A 112 7.18 5.67 -14.80
N VAL A 113 6.43 4.65 -14.42
CA VAL A 113 5.93 3.59 -15.30
C VAL A 113 4.45 3.77 -15.66
N GLU A 114 3.88 4.95 -15.40
CA GLU A 114 2.46 5.27 -15.68
C GLU A 114 1.48 4.25 -15.09
N ASP A 115 1.84 3.70 -13.90
CA ASP A 115 1.05 2.67 -13.20
C ASP A 115 0.72 1.44 -14.08
N ARG A 116 1.63 1.04 -14.97
CA ARG A 116 1.42 -0.10 -15.88
C ARG A 116 1.11 -1.42 -15.16
N ASN A 117 1.52 -1.53 -13.90
CA ASN A 117 1.26 -2.70 -13.07
C ASN A 117 -0.09 -2.62 -12.33
N ASN A 118 -0.85 -1.53 -12.52
CA ASN A 118 -2.16 -1.32 -11.93
C ASN A 118 -2.18 -1.57 -10.41
N VAL A 119 -1.37 -0.79 -9.68
CA VAL A 119 -1.21 -0.91 -8.23
C VAL A 119 -2.44 -0.34 -7.52
N CYS A 120 -3.36 -1.18 -7.05
CA CYS A 120 -4.58 -0.71 -6.40
C CYS A 120 -4.32 -0.05 -5.04
N GLY A 121 -3.22 -0.41 -4.39
CA GLY A 121 -2.80 0.09 -3.09
C GLY A 121 -2.18 1.48 -3.05
N VAL A 122 -2.06 2.18 -4.19
CA VAL A 122 -1.35 3.48 -4.27
C VAL A 122 -1.83 4.45 -3.20
N SER A 123 -3.14 4.71 -3.14
CA SER A 123 -3.67 5.74 -2.23
C SER A 123 -3.59 5.36 -0.75
N PRO A 124 -4.00 4.16 -0.29
CA PRO A 124 -3.91 3.82 1.13
C PRO A 124 -2.46 3.67 1.61
N ILE A 125 -1.54 3.14 0.79
CA ILE A 125 -0.12 3.02 1.14
C ILE A 125 0.51 4.40 1.25
N TYR A 126 0.34 5.25 0.23
CA TYR A 126 0.86 6.63 0.26
C TYR A 126 0.38 7.40 1.49
N LEU A 127 -0.93 7.36 1.78
CA LEU A 127 -1.50 8.06 2.94
C LEU A 127 -1.00 7.49 4.28
N ALA A 128 -0.80 6.17 4.37
CA ALA A 128 -0.21 5.54 5.56
C ALA A 128 1.23 6.01 5.77
N LEU A 129 2.08 5.97 4.74
CA LEU A 129 3.46 6.45 4.78
C LEU A 129 3.55 7.93 5.16
N LYS A 130 2.73 8.78 4.52
CA LYS A 130 2.64 10.21 4.88
C LYS A 130 2.22 10.38 6.34
N THR A 131 1.29 9.58 6.84
CA THR A 131 0.81 9.69 8.22
C THR A 131 1.86 9.24 9.23
N LEU A 132 2.64 8.18 8.91
CA LEU A 132 3.73 7.68 9.74
C LEU A 132 4.97 8.60 9.76
N GLY A 133 5.13 9.45 8.75
CA GLY A 133 6.11 10.54 8.78
C GLY A 133 7.56 10.11 8.66
N GLY A 134 7.87 9.17 7.78
CA GLY A 134 9.23 8.71 7.51
C GLY A 134 9.74 7.67 8.51
N ALA A 135 8.83 7.00 9.22
CA ALA A 135 9.20 5.86 10.05
C ALA A 135 9.73 4.71 9.16
N SER A 136 10.80 4.05 9.60
CA SER A 136 11.32 2.87 8.90
C SER A 136 10.45 1.66 9.18
N GLY A 137 10.16 0.88 8.14
CA GLY A 137 9.41 -0.36 8.19
C GLY A 137 10.32 -1.57 8.08
N ARG A 138 9.86 -2.70 8.63
CA ARG A 138 10.50 -4.00 8.47
C ARG A 138 9.67 -4.84 7.50
N PHE A 139 10.31 -5.31 6.45
CA PHE A 139 9.73 -6.29 5.53
C PHE A 139 9.37 -7.58 6.26
N VAL A 140 8.20 -8.12 5.99
CA VAL A 140 7.69 -9.36 6.60
C VAL A 140 7.57 -10.48 5.57
N ALA A 141 6.85 -10.21 4.47
CA ALA A 141 6.59 -11.20 3.43
C ALA A 141 6.18 -10.53 2.11
N TYR A 142 6.35 -11.26 1.02
CA TYR A 142 5.84 -10.95 -0.31
C TYR A 142 5.33 -12.23 -0.96
N ASP A 143 4.22 -12.13 -1.68
CA ASP A 143 3.69 -13.23 -2.47
C ASP A 143 2.96 -12.72 -3.72
N ARG A 144 2.67 -13.65 -4.65
CA ARG A 144 1.95 -13.43 -5.90
C ARG A 144 0.85 -14.47 -6.03
N CYS A 145 -0.38 -14.01 -5.92
CA CYS A 145 -1.57 -14.85 -5.97
C CYS A 145 -2.09 -14.94 -7.41
N PRO A 146 -2.34 -16.15 -7.95
CA PRO A 146 -3.02 -16.30 -9.24
C PRO A 146 -4.43 -15.69 -9.18
N ALA A 147 -4.79 -14.92 -10.20
CA ALA A 147 -6.11 -14.31 -10.34
C ALA A 147 -6.96 -14.96 -11.45
N ASP A 148 -6.43 -16.00 -12.10
CA ASP A 148 -7.13 -16.85 -13.07
C ASP A 148 -6.70 -18.32 -12.93
N GLU A 149 -7.49 -19.23 -13.50
CA GLU A 149 -7.22 -20.67 -13.46
C GLU A 149 -5.95 -21.07 -14.23
N GLN A 150 -5.56 -20.29 -15.23
CA GLN A 150 -4.40 -20.52 -16.07
C GLN A 150 -3.10 -20.02 -15.40
N GLY A 151 -3.22 -19.24 -14.33
CA GLY A 151 -2.08 -18.62 -13.65
C GLY A 151 -1.38 -17.56 -14.50
N THR A 152 -2.09 -16.96 -15.46
CA THR A 152 -1.58 -15.92 -16.36
C THR A 152 -1.91 -14.51 -15.89
N SER A 153 -2.77 -14.37 -14.88
CA SER A 153 -3.04 -13.14 -14.17
C SER A 153 -2.61 -13.26 -12.71
N LEU A 154 -2.02 -12.19 -12.18
CA LEU A 154 -1.44 -12.18 -10.84
C LEU A 154 -1.87 -10.95 -10.06
N VAL A 155 -2.07 -11.11 -8.76
CA VAL A 155 -2.11 -10.03 -7.78
C VAL A 155 -0.90 -10.20 -6.87
N SER A 156 -0.10 -9.16 -6.70
CA SER A 156 1.01 -9.18 -5.76
C SER A 156 0.63 -8.51 -4.43
N ILE A 157 1.18 -9.04 -3.36
CA ILE A 157 0.91 -8.58 -2.00
C ILE A 157 2.21 -8.50 -1.19
N CYS A 158 2.27 -7.60 -0.23
CA CYS A 158 3.38 -7.56 0.73
C CYS A 158 2.89 -7.24 2.15
N GLY A 159 3.69 -7.63 3.12
CA GLY A 159 3.57 -7.25 4.51
C GLY A 159 4.76 -6.42 4.95
N VAL A 160 4.52 -5.21 5.48
CA VAL A 160 5.54 -4.36 6.10
C VAL A 160 5.00 -3.87 7.44
N VAL A 161 5.82 -3.94 8.48
CA VAL A 161 5.47 -3.50 9.84
C VAL A 161 6.31 -2.30 10.22
N PHE A 162 5.65 -1.25 10.67
CA PHE A 162 6.27 -0.01 11.15
C PHE A 162 6.10 0.14 12.66
N GLY A 163 7.14 0.61 13.33
CA GLY A 163 7.08 0.92 14.74
C GLY A 163 7.24 -0.30 15.65
N GLY A 164 7.80 -0.04 16.78
CA GLY A 164 8.24 -1.01 17.76
C GLY A 164 9.76 -1.16 17.64
N ASN A 165 10.51 -0.34 18.34
CA ASN A 165 11.77 -0.84 18.84
C ASN A 165 11.38 -2.07 19.64
N ASP A 166 11.75 -3.28 19.20
CA ASP A 166 11.72 -4.43 20.06
C ASP A 166 12.49 -4.01 21.32
N PRO A 167 11.91 -4.10 22.51
CA PRO A 167 12.73 -4.03 23.69
C PRO A 167 13.66 -5.25 23.64
N ASP A 168 14.97 -5.01 23.60
CA ASP A 168 16.02 -5.99 23.83
C ASP A 168 15.74 -6.82 25.08
#